data_1c7a3c01b0fefccfc6c502dc0b489471
#
_entry.id   1c7a3c01b0fefccfc6c502dc0b489471
#
_cell.length_a   1.000
_cell.length_b   1.000
_cell.length_c   1.000
_cell.angle_alpha   90.00
_cell.angle_beta   90.00
_cell.angle_gamma   90.00
#
_symmetry.space_group_name_H-M   'P 1'
#
loop_
_entity.id
_entity.type
_entity.pdbx_description
1 polymer ?
#
loop_
_entity_poly.entity_id
_entity_poly.type
_entity_poly.pdbx_seq_one_letter_code
_entity_poly.pdbx_strand_id
1 'polypeptide(L)'
;MYPYLDNQVVRAAFAVPALARRGLVAYKPLLRESVPELPDWLTSRRSKGSFTAQRIAGLARHRDRLDGLIVSSPLVGGGLIDPAAVRSALTQAARGQCATVIADLHQMLVTCWWLSGQTTELEAAC
;
A
#
# COMPACT_ATOMS: atom_id res chain seq x y z
N MET A 1 -8.32 -12.99 -3.91
CA MET A 1 -7.53 -14.23 -4.07
C MET A 1 -6.05 -13.88 -3.97
N TYR A 2 -5.29 -14.55 -3.12
CA TYR A 2 -3.85 -14.33 -2.94
C TYR A 2 -3.10 -15.52 -3.55
N PRO A 3 -2.66 -15.46 -4.81
CA PRO A 3 -2.08 -16.62 -5.51
C PRO A 3 -0.83 -17.19 -4.83
N TYR A 4 -0.08 -16.36 -4.10
CA TYR A 4 1.10 -16.80 -3.34
C TYR A 4 0.78 -17.53 -2.03
N LEU A 5 -0.51 -17.56 -1.61
CA LEU A 5 -0.99 -18.29 -0.45
C LEU A 5 -1.74 -19.56 -0.84
N ASP A 6 -1.74 -19.93 -2.12
CA ASP A 6 -2.24 -21.23 -2.56
C ASP A 6 -1.41 -22.36 -1.93
N ASN A 7 -2.08 -23.41 -1.46
CA ASN A 7 -1.44 -24.51 -0.75
C ASN A 7 -0.36 -25.22 -1.57
N GLN A 8 -0.50 -25.30 -2.90
CA GLN A 8 0.51 -25.90 -3.76
C GLN A 8 1.76 -25.02 -3.84
N VAL A 9 1.58 -23.69 -3.97
CA VAL A 9 2.68 -22.73 -3.98
C VAL A 9 3.41 -22.73 -2.64
N VAL A 10 2.67 -22.73 -1.53
CA VAL A 10 3.25 -22.78 -0.18
C VAL A 10 4.05 -24.08 0.03
N ARG A 11 3.50 -25.24 -0.34
CA ARG A 11 4.21 -26.52 -0.24
C ARG A 11 5.46 -26.57 -1.10
N ALA A 12 5.39 -26.08 -2.35
CA ALA A 12 6.54 -26.00 -3.24
C ALA A 12 7.64 -25.11 -2.65
N ALA A 13 7.26 -23.94 -2.09
CA ALA A 13 8.20 -23.02 -1.47
C ALA A 13 8.87 -23.64 -0.21
N PHE A 14 8.14 -24.42 0.59
CA PHE A 14 8.71 -25.10 1.76
C PHE A 14 9.56 -26.32 1.39
N ALA A 15 9.32 -26.96 0.24
CA ALA A 15 10.15 -28.06 -0.25
C ALA A 15 11.55 -27.63 -0.69
N VAL A 16 11.76 -26.34 -0.97
CA VAL A 16 13.10 -25.83 -1.32
C VAL A 16 14.01 -25.81 -0.10
N PRO A 17 15.20 -26.44 -0.12
CA PRO A 17 16.13 -26.44 1.00
C PRO A 17 16.51 -25.04 1.46
N ALA A 18 16.65 -24.84 2.79
CA ALA A 18 16.96 -23.53 3.37
C ALA A 18 18.25 -22.91 2.82
N LEU A 19 19.25 -23.75 2.49
CA LEU A 19 20.52 -23.28 1.87
C LEU A 19 20.31 -22.73 0.47
N ALA A 20 19.46 -23.34 -0.34
CA ALA A 20 19.13 -22.83 -1.68
C ALA A 20 18.38 -21.50 -1.63
N ARG A 21 17.59 -21.25 -0.54
CA ARG A 21 16.90 -19.99 -0.30
C ARG A 21 17.81 -18.85 0.17
N ARG A 22 18.97 -19.17 0.74
CA ARG A 22 19.96 -18.23 1.26
C ARG A 22 21.06 -17.96 0.24
N GLY A 23 20.72 -17.46 -0.94
CA GLY A 23 21.75 -17.00 -1.88
C GLY A 23 22.58 -15.88 -1.25
N LEU A 24 23.86 -16.14 -1.00
CA LEU A 24 24.77 -15.19 -0.33
C LEU A 24 25.12 -13.97 -1.20
N VAL A 25 24.88 -14.03 -2.51
CA VAL A 25 25.36 -13.03 -3.47
C VAL A 25 24.26 -12.42 -4.35
N ALA A 26 23.14 -13.10 -4.53
CA ALA A 26 22.09 -12.64 -5.44
C ALA A 26 20.83 -12.23 -4.69
N TYR A 27 20.25 -11.09 -5.08
CA TYR A 27 18.89 -10.71 -4.68
C TYR A 27 17.91 -11.66 -5.38
N LYS A 28 17.14 -12.44 -4.60
CA LYS A 28 16.17 -13.45 -5.08
C LYS A 28 16.83 -14.57 -5.94
N PRO A 29 17.75 -15.36 -5.37
CA PRO A 29 18.49 -16.37 -6.11
C PRO A 29 17.61 -17.39 -6.83
N LEU A 30 16.54 -17.87 -6.18
CA LEU A 30 15.60 -18.82 -6.79
C LEU A 30 14.89 -18.24 -8.02
N LEU A 31 14.57 -16.95 -8.02
CA LEU A 31 13.96 -16.31 -9.18
C LEU A 31 14.93 -16.26 -10.37
N ARG A 32 16.20 -15.99 -10.11
CA ARG A 32 17.24 -15.97 -11.13
C ARG A 32 17.46 -17.36 -11.76
N GLU A 33 17.47 -18.40 -10.92
CA GLU A 33 17.61 -19.79 -11.39
C GLU A 33 16.39 -20.29 -12.15
N SER A 34 15.18 -19.87 -11.72
CA SER A 34 13.92 -20.33 -12.32
C SER A 34 13.60 -19.65 -13.65
N VAL A 35 14.10 -18.44 -13.87
CA VAL A 35 13.82 -17.64 -15.07
C VAL A 35 15.12 -17.02 -15.59
N PRO A 36 15.93 -17.78 -16.34
CA PRO A 36 17.23 -17.33 -16.84
C PRO A 36 17.16 -16.11 -17.78
N GLU A 37 16.01 -15.90 -18.42
CA GLU A 37 15.76 -14.79 -19.34
C GLU A 37 15.58 -13.43 -18.64
N LEU A 38 15.51 -13.41 -17.31
CA LEU A 38 15.38 -12.15 -16.57
C LEU A 38 16.63 -11.29 -16.74
N PRO A 39 16.45 -10.00 -17.04
CA PRO A 39 17.58 -9.08 -17.18
C PRO A 39 18.43 -9.00 -15.90
N ASP A 40 19.75 -8.96 -16.05
CA ASP A 40 20.69 -8.92 -14.92
C ASP A 40 20.45 -7.75 -13.96
N TRP A 41 20.03 -6.58 -14.46
CA TRP A 41 19.72 -5.42 -13.62
C TRP A 41 18.59 -5.69 -12.62
N LEU A 42 17.64 -6.59 -12.94
CA LEU A 42 16.54 -6.97 -12.06
C LEU A 42 17.01 -7.93 -10.96
N THR A 43 17.90 -8.86 -11.29
CA THR A 43 18.40 -9.91 -10.38
C THR A 43 19.59 -9.46 -9.54
N SER A 44 20.34 -8.44 -9.99
CA SER A 44 21.48 -7.84 -9.28
C SER A 44 21.13 -6.65 -8.39
N ARG A 45 19.85 -6.25 -8.36
CA ARG A 45 19.39 -5.10 -7.59
C ARG A 45 19.66 -5.26 -6.09
N ARG A 46 20.42 -4.34 -5.50
CA ARG A 46 20.77 -4.32 -4.08
C ARG A 46 19.86 -3.47 -3.20
N SER A 47 19.02 -2.63 -3.81
CA SER A 47 18.12 -1.73 -3.08
C SER A 47 16.67 -2.05 -3.36
N LYS A 48 15.84 -2.02 -2.32
CA LYS A 48 14.39 -2.06 -2.45
C LYS A 48 13.89 -0.64 -2.64
N GLY A 49 13.18 -0.37 -3.74
CA GLY A 49 12.52 0.92 -3.94
C GLY A 49 11.48 1.18 -2.84
N SER A 50 11.37 2.43 -2.44
CA SER A 50 10.33 2.89 -1.52
C SER A 50 9.42 3.88 -2.24
N PHE A 51 8.12 3.74 -2.06
CA PHE A 51 7.12 4.69 -2.57
C PHE A 51 6.79 5.80 -1.57
N THR A 52 7.54 5.91 -0.47
CA THR A 52 7.26 6.89 0.60
C THR A 52 7.32 8.32 0.08
N ALA A 53 8.34 8.66 -0.70
CA ALA A 53 8.48 10.01 -1.27
C ALA A 53 7.31 10.35 -2.21
N GLN A 54 6.90 9.41 -3.07
CA GLN A 54 5.77 9.59 -3.97
C GLN A 54 4.45 9.71 -3.19
N ARG A 55 4.27 8.96 -2.10
CA ARG A 55 3.10 9.08 -1.22
C ARG A 55 3.05 10.46 -0.57
N ILE A 56 4.14 10.93 0.01
CA ILE A 56 4.23 12.26 0.62
C ILE A 56 3.90 13.35 -0.42
N ALA A 57 4.50 13.29 -1.59
CA ALA A 57 4.24 14.24 -2.68
C ALA A 57 2.77 14.19 -3.14
N GLY A 58 2.17 13.00 -3.22
CA GLY A 58 0.76 12.80 -3.54
C GLY A 58 -0.17 13.42 -2.51
N LEU A 59 0.09 13.18 -1.21
CA LEU A 59 -0.67 13.79 -0.11
C LEU A 59 -0.58 15.32 -0.13
N ALA A 60 0.60 15.87 -0.37
CA ALA A 60 0.81 17.31 -0.46
C ALA A 60 0.06 17.93 -1.66
N ARG A 61 0.17 17.30 -2.84
CA ARG A 61 -0.44 17.79 -4.10
C ARG A 61 -1.97 17.77 -4.06
N HIS A 62 -2.55 16.76 -3.43
CA HIS A 62 -4.00 16.51 -3.46
C HIS A 62 -4.69 16.83 -2.12
N ARG A 63 -4.04 17.61 -1.27
CA ARG A 63 -4.49 17.90 0.09
C ARG A 63 -5.94 18.36 0.17
N ASP A 64 -6.34 19.34 -0.64
CA ASP A 64 -7.70 19.91 -0.59
C ASP A 64 -8.76 18.91 -1.03
N ARG A 65 -8.44 18.09 -2.05
CA ARG A 65 -9.32 17.02 -2.49
C ARG A 65 -9.49 15.93 -1.44
N LEU A 66 -8.40 15.58 -0.75
CA LEU A 66 -8.42 14.60 0.33
C LEU A 66 -9.17 15.14 1.56
N ASP A 67 -9.04 16.43 1.85
CA ASP A 67 -9.81 17.09 2.90
C ASP A 67 -11.31 17.02 2.60
N GLY A 68 -11.73 17.35 1.39
CA GLY A 68 -13.12 17.19 0.94
C GLY A 68 -13.63 15.77 1.10
N LEU A 69 -12.83 14.77 0.70
CA LEU A 69 -13.15 13.33 0.84
C LEU A 69 -13.36 12.94 2.32
N ILE A 70 -12.50 13.44 3.21
CA ILE A 70 -12.62 13.17 4.66
C ILE A 70 -13.92 13.74 5.20
N VAL A 71 -14.20 15.01 4.91
CA VAL A 71 -15.39 15.72 5.45
C VAL A 71 -16.69 15.11 4.97
N SER A 72 -16.76 14.71 3.70
CA SER A 72 -17.95 14.08 3.11
C SER A 72 -18.09 12.59 3.44
N SER A 73 -17.12 12.00 4.14
CA SER A 73 -17.14 10.56 4.43
C SER A 73 -18.26 10.18 5.40
N PRO A 74 -18.97 9.07 5.12
CA PRO A 74 -19.93 8.50 6.07
C PRO A 74 -19.32 8.16 7.44
N LEU A 75 -18.00 7.94 7.51
CA LEU A 75 -17.30 7.68 8.78
C LEU A 75 -17.29 8.90 9.70
N VAL A 76 -17.23 10.11 9.14
CA VAL A 76 -17.38 11.37 9.90
C VAL A 76 -18.83 11.57 10.32
N GLY A 77 -19.76 11.37 9.40
CA GLY A 77 -21.20 11.47 9.70
C GLY A 77 -21.66 10.50 10.78
N GLY A 78 -21.08 9.30 10.83
CA GLY A 78 -21.32 8.29 11.86
C GLY A 78 -20.54 8.49 13.16
N GLY A 79 -19.72 9.54 13.28
CA GLY A 79 -18.90 9.80 14.47
C GLY A 79 -17.78 8.78 14.72
N LEU A 80 -17.40 7.99 13.70
CA LEU A 80 -16.38 6.95 13.81
C LEU A 80 -14.95 7.50 13.69
N ILE A 81 -14.78 8.66 13.06
CA ILE A 81 -13.51 9.37 12.94
C ILE A 81 -13.65 10.85 13.26
N ASP A 82 -12.64 11.42 13.90
CA ASP A 82 -12.52 12.85 14.12
C ASP A 82 -11.86 13.53 12.92
N PRO A 83 -12.56 14.35 12.15
CA PRO A 83 -12.02 15.01 10.96
C PRO A 83 -10.85 15.96 11.28
N ALA A 84 -10.82 16.56 12.49
CA ALA A 84 -9.74 17.46 12.88
C ALA A 84 -8.44 16.69 13.11
N ALA A 85 -8.50 15.55 13.78
CA ALA A 85 -7.36 14.66 13.99
C ALA A 85 -6.80 14.14 12.66
N VAL A 86 -7.68 13.74 11.73
CA VAL A 86 -7.28 13.25 10.40
C VAL A 86 -6.64 14.35 9.57
N ARG A 87 -7.16 15.57 9.57
CA ARG A 87 -6.56 16.73 8.90
C ARG A 87 -5.17 17.06 9.44
N SER A 88 -5.01 16.97 10.76
CA SER A 88 -3.70 17.14 11.39
C SER A 88 -2.71 16.09 10.91
N ALA A 89 -3.11 14.82 10.92
CA ALA A 89 -2.29 13.71 10.42
C ALA A 89 -1.95 13.86 8.93
N LEU A 90 -2.91 14.27 8.09
CA LEU A 90 -2.69 14.55 6.66
C LEU A 90 -1.66 15.67 6.47
N THR A 91 -1.75 16.73 7.26
CA THR A 91 -0.81 17.85 7.20
C THR A 91 0.62 17.43 7.58
N GLN A 92 0.77 16.62 8.64
CA GLN A 92 2.06 16.11 9.07
C GLN A 92 2.65 15.14 8.04
N ALA A 93 1.84 14.22 7.52
CA ALA A 93 2.25 13.27 6.50
C ALA A 93 2.68 13.95 5.19
N ALA A 94 1.95 14.99 4.75
CA ALA A 94 2.29 15.80 3.57
C ALA A 94 3.62 16.56 3.73
N ARG A 95 4.06 16.82 4.96
CA ARG A 95 5.37 17.41 5.27
C ARG A 95 6.48 16.37 5.47
N GLY A 96 6.18 15.08 5.32
CA GLY A 96 7.14 14.01 5.58
C GLY A 96 7.40 13.75 7.08
N GLN A 97 6.60 14.34 7.94
CA GLN A 97 6.65 14.09 9.38
C GLN A 97 5.83 12.84 9.70
N CYS A 98 6.31 12.00 10.61
CA CYS A 98 5.62 10.78 11.07
C CYS A 98 5.37 9.71 9.97
N ALA A 99 6.43 9.06 9.53
CA ALA A 99 6.36 7.98 8.53
C ALA A 99 5.42 6.81 8.93
N THR A 100 5.25 6.54 10.21
CA THR A 100 4.36 5.50 10.76
C THR A 100 2.88 5.80 10.49
N VAL A 101 2.47 7.07 10.52
CA VAL A 101 1.09 7.49 10.30
C VAL A 101 0.68 7.40 8.82
N ILE A 102 1.64 7.39 7.88
CA ILE A 102 1.34 7.37 6.44
C ILE A 102 0.59 6.10 6.04
N ALA A 103 0.90 4.95 6.64
CA ALA A 103 0.23 3.69 6.31
C ALA A 103 -1.23 3.69 6.77
N ASP A 104 -1.48 4.10 8.02
CA ASP A 104 -2.82 4.15 8.62
C ASP A 104 -3.68 5.21 7.94
N LEU A 105 -3.11 6.38 7.67
CA LEU A 105 -3.76 7.44 6.91
C LEU A 105 -4.15 6.99 5.51
N HIS A 106 -3.27 6.27 4.81
CA HIS A 106 -3.56 5.73 3.49
C HIS A 106 -4.71 4.74 3.52
N GLN A 107 -4.70 3.81 4.49
CA GLN A 107 -5.77 2.83 4.65
C GLN A 107 -7.11 3.51 4.90
N MET A 108 -7.14 4.50 5.79
CA MET A 108 -8.33 5.28 6.09
C MET A 108 -8.85 6.06 4.87
N LEU A 109 -7.98 6.74 4.13
CA LEU A 109 -8.36 7.48 2.92
C LEU A 109 -8.94 6.56 1.83
N VAL A 110 -8.37 5.37 1.66
CA VAL A 110 -8.90 4.36 0.73
C VAL A 110 -10.29 3.90 1.18
N THR A 111 -10.50 3.72 2.47
CA THR A 111 -11.82 3.35 3.02
C THR A 111 -12.84 4.47 2.81
N CYS A 112 -12.48 5.73 3.07
CA CYS A 112 -13.35 6.87 2.80
C CYS A 112 -13.73 6.96 1.31
N TRP A 113 -12.77 6.79 0.42
CA TRP A 113 -13.00 6.80 -1.02
C TRP A 113 -13.91 5.65 -1.48
N TRP A 114 -13.68 4.44 -0.97
CA TRP A 114 -14.53 3.29 -1.29
C TRP A 114 -15.98 3.52 -0.83
N LEU A 115 -16.18 3.99 0.40
CA LEU A 115 -17.51 4.28 0.95
C LEU A 115 -18.23 5.38 0.16
N SER A 116 -17.53 6.41 -0.30
CA SER A 116 -18.13 7.47 -1.11
C SER A 116 -18.66 6.95 -2.47
N GLY A 117 -18.00 5.94 -3.05
CA GLY A 117 -18.49 5.27 -4.25
C GLY A 117 -19.78 4.47 -3.99
N GLN A 118 -19.88 3.78 -2.85
CA GLN A 118 -21.07 2.99 -2.50
C GLN A 118 -22.30 3.87 -2.25
N THR A 119 -22.15 5.04 -1.63
CA THR A 119 -23.28 5.97 -1.40
C THR A 119 -23.84 6.52 -2.71
N THR A 120 -22.98 6.82 -3.66
CA THR A 120 -23.37 7.30 -5.00
C THR A 120 -24.17 6.24 -5.77
N GLU A 121 -23.78 4.97 -5.68
CA GLU A 121 -24.50 3.86 -6.32
C GLU A 121 -25.87 3.61 -5.69
N LEU A 122 -26.00 3.73 -4.37
CA LEU A 122 -27.26 3.58 -3.67
C LEU A 122 -28.26 4.72 -3.98
N GLU A 123 -27.77 5.96 -4.06
CA GLU A 123 -28.58 7.12 -4.45
C GLU A 123 -29.05 7.05 -5.91
N ALA A 124 -28.26 6.47 -6.80
CA ALA A 124 -28.61 6.27 -8.21
C ALA A 124 -29.63 5.13 -8.44
N ALA A 125 -29.78 4.22 -7.46
CA ALA A 125 -30.70 3.08 -7.53
C ALA A 125 -32.08 3.33 -6.91
N CYS A 126 -32.29 4.47 -6.24
CA CYS A 126 -33.57 4.93 -5.68
C CYS A 126 -34.28 5.91 -6.61
#